data_ebfed9fc7133cc9274cb745a8747f88d
#
_entry.id   ebfed9fc7133cc9274cb745a8747f88d
#
_cell.length_a   1.000
_cell.length_b   1.000
_cell.length_c   1.000
_cell.angle_alpha   90.00
_cell.angle_beta   90.00
_cell.angle_gamma   90.00
#
_symmetry.space_group_name_H-M   'P 1'
#
loop_
_entity.id
_entity.type
_entity.pdbx_description
1 polymer ?
#
loop_
_entity_poly.entity_id
_entity_poly.type
_entity_poly.pdbx_seq_one_letter_code
_entity_poly.pdbx_strand_id
1 'polypeptide(L)'
;MDWIGDIKEIVGQPESQTLEYKAVLPPSRNVAQILCSFANTEGGYLILGVTDDSKINGLSEDFHANTITHKALDLLTPKPNIEYQYINIEEKKLYAIKVDKSDSIVSVEGKVYIRKEDRTKLADPITVNFNTGGYERIEQINVYLEELKNDATYAKISFIEHYQSILKIVDDLGDILYPESPENPTTNQEGKILCRILFSSVVDNFETYLSDLLYEIFLAYPETLKSQQTVTIEEVLNCSDLQDFVKFWAKQKIGKLQKGSVRGFIKDTKQIRDLQVLDKDEQNEIEKILQVRHLYAHRNGIVDEKFLQFFTDEFTIGSEHQMAIKKIFEKLDYLTDVVNRIDLTAMKKYKLSGGN
;
A
#
# COMPACT_ATOMS: atom_id res chain seq x y z
N MET A 1 2.34 -37.68 -0.89
CA MET A 1 2.60 -37.73 -2.35
C MET A 1 3.99 -37.18 -2.58
N ASP A 2 4.76 -37.80 -3.46
CA ASP A 2 6.11 -37.28 -3.79
C ASP A 2 6.01 -36.18 -4.83
N TRP A 3 5.76 -34.96 -4.36
CA TRP A 3 5.62 -33.77 -5.22
C TRP A 3 6.90 -33.43 -6.01
N ILE A 4 8.05 -34.05 -5.67
CA ILE A 4 9.30 -33.96 -6.43
C ILE A 4 9.18 -34.69 -7.76
N GLY A 5 8.46 -35.78 -7.79
CA GLY A 5 8.14 -36.50 -9.03
C GLY A 5 7.37 -35.60 -9.98
N ASP A 6 6.36 -34.91 -9.47
CA ASP A 6 5.53 -33.98 -10.24
C ASP A 6 6.39 -32.85 -10.87
N ILE A 7 7.37 -32.30 -10.13
CA ILE A 7 8.25 -31.24 -10.67
C ILE A 7 9.08 -31.71 -11.85
N LYS A 8 9.59 -32.94 -11.82
CA LYS A 8 10.37 -33.48 -12.94
C LYS A 8 9.56 -33.62 -14.23
N GLU A 9 8.25 -33.75 -14.10
CA GLU A 9 7.34 -33.85 -15.23
C GLU A 9 6.92 -32.46 -15.77
N ILE A 10 6.86 -31.44 -14.89
CA ILE A 10 6.39 -30.09 -15.26
C ILE A 10 7.51 -29.13 -15.66
N VAL A 11 8.76 -29.36 -15.22
CA VAL A 11 9.90 -28.52 -15.62
C VAL A 11 10.12 -28.63 -17.12
N GLY A 12 10.17 -27.47 -17.78
CA GLY A 12 10.26 -27.37 -19.23
C GLY A 12 8.91 -27.11 -19.92
N GLN A 13 7.79 -27.19 -19.18
CA GLN A 13 6.49 -26.73 -19.68
C GLN A 13 6.41 -25.20 -19.60
N PRO A 14 5.56 -24.54 -20.40
CA PRO A 14 5.32 -23.10 -20.29
C PRO A 14 4.77 -22.72 -18.91
N GLU A 15 5.05 -21.48 -18.46
CA GLU A 15 4.38 -20.89 -17.30
C GLU A 15 2.87 -20.94 -17.44
N SER A 16 2.16 -21.05 -16.32
CA SER A 16 0.72 -21.26 -16.29
C SER A 16 0.10 -20.71 -15.00
N GLN A 17 -1.18 -20.94 -14.82
CA GLN A 17 -1.90 -20.59 -13.59
C GLN A 17 -1.31 -21.25 -12.34
N THR A 18 -0.63 -22.39 -12.48
CA THR A 18 -0.06 -23.18 -11.38
C THR A 18 1.46 -23.35 -11.46
N LEU A 19 2.13 -22.69 -12.40
CA LEU A 19 3.57 -22.81 -12.61
C LEU A 19 4.22 -21.47 -12.93
N GLU A 20 5.27 -21.14 -12.18
CA GLU A 20 6.08 -19.92 -12.39
C GLU A 20 7.56 -20.25 -12.33
N TYR A 21 8.35 -19.64 -13.21
CA TYR A 21 9.79 -19.76 -13.25
C TYR A 21 10.47 -18.46 -12.89
N LYS A 22 11.65 -18.55 -12.29
CA LYS A 22 12.58 -17.42 -12.16
C LYS A 22 14.01 -17.91 -12.36
N ALA A 23 14.70 -17.29 -13.28
CA ALA A 23 16.09 -17.62 -13.60
C ALA A 23 17.03 -17.37 -12.43
N VAL A 24 16.72 -16.34 -11.62
CA VAL A 24 17.49 -15.92 -10.44
C VAL A 24 16.56 -15.74 -9.24
N LEU A 25 17.15 -15.61 -8.06
CA LEU A 25 16.37 -15.40 -6.83
C LEU A 25 15.70 -14.00 -6.86
N PRO A 26 14.35 -13.94 -6.85
CA PRO A 26 13.65 -12.68 -6.72
C PRO A 26 13.74 -12.13 -5.29
N PRO A 27 13.52 -10.84 -5.08
CA PRO A 27 13.31 -10.27 -3.75
C PRO A 27 12.18 -10.97 -2.98
N SER A 28 12.30 -11.02 -1.65
CA SER A 28 11.35 -11.72 -0.78
C SER A 28 9.90 -11.30 -0.97
N ARG A 29 9.66 -10.00 -1.25
CA ARG A 29 8.32 -9.49 -1.53
C ARG A 29 7.74 -10.05 -2.83
N ASN A 30 8.52 -10.14 -3.90
CA ASN A 30 8.06 -10.71 -5.16
C ASN A 30 7.74 -12.20 -4.98
N VAL A 31 8.58 -12.92 -4.25
CA VAL A 31 8.28 -14.30 -3.85
C VAL A 31 6.97 -14.37 -3.08
N ALA A 32 6.76 -13.52 -2.07
CA ALA A 32 5.53 -13.46 -1.30
C ALA A 32 4.29 -13.20 -2.18
N GLN A 33 4.36 -12.27 -3.13
CA GLN A 33 3.26 -11.99 -4.06
C GLN A 33 2.90 -13.19 -4.93
N ILE A 34 3.90 -13.91 -5.45
CA ILE A 34 3.70 -15.14 -6.23
C ILE A 34 3.06 -16.23 -5.35
N LEU A 35 3.61 -16.49 -4.15
CA LEU A 35 3.06 -17.49 -3.23
C LEU A 35 1.62 -17.14 -2.80
N CYS A 36 1.34 -15.85 -2.53
CA CYS A 36 0.01 -15.33 -2.25
C CYS A 36 -0.95 -15.62 -3.40
N SER A 37 -0.53 -15.34 -4.64
CA SER A 37 -1.38 -15.54 -5.81
C SER A 37 -1.71 -17.02 -6.04
N PHE A 38 -0.78 -17.93 -5.82
CA PHE A 38 -1.03 -19.38 -5.87
C PHE A 38 -1.99 -19.81 -4.76
N ALA A 39 -1.74 -19.41 -3.51
CA ALA A 39 -2.59 -19.77 -2.38
C ALA A 39 -4.05 -19.33 -2.57
N ASN A 40 -4.28 -18.17 -3.17
CA ASN A 40 -5.61 -17.63 -3.42
C ASN A 40 -6.30 -18.18 -4.69
N THR A 41 -5.62 -18.99 -5.48
CA THR A 41 -6.20 -19.51 -6.73
C THR A 41 -6.31 -21.03 -6.68
N GLU A 42 -5.38 -21.79 -7.23
CA GLU A 42 -5.44 -23.24 -7.31
C GLU A 42 -4.25 -23.94 -6.65
N GLY A 43 -3.38 -23.17 -5.99
CA GLY A 43 -2.06 -23.62 -5.60
C GLY A 43 -1.09 -23.58 -6.79
N GLY A 44 0.12 -24.07 -6.62
CA GLY A 44 1.09 -24.10 -7.71
C GLY A 44 2.53 -24.27 -7.27
N TYR A 45 3.41 -24.11 -8.24
CA TYR A 45 4.86 -24.30 -8.10
C TYR A 45 5.62 -23.05 -8.55
N LEU A 46 6.50 -22.56 -7.70
CA LEU A 46 7.53 -21.58 -8.07
C LEU A 46 8.87 -22.30 -8.16
N ILE A 47 9.49 -22.27 -9.33
CA ILE A 47 10.76 -22.99 -9.58
C ILE A 47 11.84 -21.97 -9.94
N LEU A 48 12.90 -21.93 -9.15
CA LEU A 48 14.03 -21.03 -9.31
C LEU A 48 15.21 -21.73 -10.00
N GLY A 49 15.88 -21.06 -10.91
CA GLY A 49 16.95 -21.58 -11.75
C GLY A 49 16.48 -21.97 -13.16
N VAL A 50 15.24 -21.61 -13.53
CA VAL A 50 14.66 -21.80 -14.86
C VAL A 50 14.29 -20.43 -15.43
N THR A 51 14.56 -20.21 -16.72
CA THR A 51 14.22 -18.96 -17.42
C THR A 51 12.77 -18.95 -17.87
N ASP A 52 12.23 -17.78 -18.20
CA ASP A 52 10.84 -17.62 -18.67
C ASP A 52 10.57 -18.39 -19.99
N ASP A 53 11.60 -18.71 -20.77
CA ASP A 53 11.52 -19.60 -21.95
C ASP A 53 11.73 -21.08 -21.60
N SER A 54 11.50 -21.45 -20.33
CA SER A 54 11.54 -22.81 -19.79
C SER A 54 12.89 -23.52 -19.88
N LYS A 55 14.00 -22.79 -20.07
CA LYS A 55 15.35 -23.39 -20.10
C LYS A 55 15.93 -23.49 -18.70
N ILE A 56 16.45 -24.66 -18.37
CA ILE A 56 17.11 -24.93 -17.11
C ILE A 56 18.49 -24.29 -17.12
N ASN A 57 18.71 -23.24 -16.32
CA ASN A 57 20.03 -22.60 -16.13
C ASN A 57 20.75 -23.13 -14.88
N GLY A 58 19.96 -23.53 -13.86
CA GLY A 58 20.50 -23.90 -12.56
C GLY A 58 20.83 -22.69 -11.67
N LEU A 59 21.09 -22.96 -10.41
CA LEU A 59 21.44 -21.96 -9.39
C LEU A 59 22.91 -22.13 -8.97
N SER A 60 23.57 -21.03 -8.57
CA SER A 60 24.91 -21.07 -8.01
C SER A 60 24.93 -21.77 -6.65
N GLU A 61 26.10 -22.27 -6.21
CA GLU A 61 26.24 -22.94 -4.91
C GLU A 61 25.98 -22.03 -3.70
N ASP A 62 26.23 -20.73 -3.85
CA ASP A 62 26.03 -19.72 -2.79
C ASP A 62 24.58 -19.19 -2.71
N PHE A 63 23.65 -19.91 -3.26
CA PHE A 63 22.27 -19.46 -3.36
C PHE A 63 21.49 -19.72 -2.06
N HIS A 64 20.94 -18.64 -1.46
CA HIS A 64 20.25 -18.68 -0.17
C HIS A 64 18.72 -18.64 -0.31
N ALA A 65 18.14 -19.50 -1.15
CA ALA A 65 16.69 -19.53 -1.41
C ALA A 65 15.86 -19.76 -0.14
N ASN A 66 16.31 -20.62 0.77
CA ASN A 66 15.62 -20.87 2.04
C ASN A 66 15.41 -19.58 2.83
N THR A 67 16.44 -18.74 2.94
CA THR A 67 16.36 -17.48 3.71
C THR A 67 15.32 -16.55 3.12
N ILE A 68 15.31 -16.38 1.78
CA ILE A 68 14.32 -15.54 1.10
C ILE A 68 12.91 -16.11 1.21
N THR A 69 12.75 -17.44 1.13
CA THR A 69 11.47 -18.09 1.34
C THR A 69 10.91 -17.83 2.74
N HIS A 70 11.72 -17.98 3.79
CA HIS A 70 11.30 -17.64 5.16
C HIS A 70 10.85 -16.20 5.28
N LYS A 71 11.63 -15.26 4.74
CA LYS A 71 11.30 -13.84 4.73
C LYS A 71 10.03 -13.54 3.94
N ALA A 72 9.80 -14.22 2.81
CA ALA A 72 8.57 -14.10 2.05
C ALA A 72 7.35 -14.59 2.85
N LEU A 73 7.50 -15.72 3.58
CA LEU A 73 6.44 -16.22 4.44
C LEU A 73 6.08 -15.29 5.60
N ASP A 74 7.03 -14.52 6.10
CA ASP A 74 6.77 -13.53 7.17
C ASP A 74 5.96 -12.33 6.67
N LEU A 75 5.89 -12.10 5.36
CA LEU A 75 5.05 -11.06 4.74
C LEU A 75 3.61 -11.54 4.48
N LEU A 76 3.32 -12.85 4.59
CA LEU A 76 2.03 -13.44 4.27
C LEU A 76 1.12 -13.55 5.51
N THR A 77 -0.15 -13.19 5.34
CA THR A 77 -1.17 -13.29 6.40
C THR A 77 -2.51 -13.76 5.80
N PRO A 78 -3.06 -14.90 6.28
CA PRO A 78 -2.39 -15.94 7.06
C PRO A 78 -1.26 -16.62 6.26
N LYS A 79 -0.36 -17.34 6.94
CA LYS A 79 0.68 -18.11 6.25
C LYS A 79 0.04 -19.31 5.56
N PRO A 80 0.19 -19.47 4.22
CA PRO A 80 -0.31 -20.62 3.50
C PRO A 80 0.52 -21.88 3.81
N ASN A 81 -0.02 -23.06 3.50
CA ASN A 81 0.74 -24.30 3.56
C ASN A 81 1.69 -24.38 2.36
N ILE A 82 3.00 -24.52 2.64
CA ILE A 82 4.03 -24.63 1.60
C ILE A 82 5.04 -25.74 1.92
N GLU A 83 5.56 -26.33 0.86
CA GLU A 83 6.72 -27.23 0.90
C GLU A 83 7.80 -26.64 -0.02
N TYR A 84 9.08 -26.71 0.37
CA TYR A 84 10.16 -26.18 -0.45
C TYR A 84 11.47 -26.93 -0.22
N GLN A 85 12.24 -27.10 -1.29
CA GLN A 85 13.55 -27.76 -1.22
C GLN A 85 14.39 -27.53 -2.48
N TYR A 86 15.70 -27.83 -2.35
CA TYR A 86 16.58 -27.95 -3.51
C TYR A 86 16.36 -29.29 -4.20
N ILE A 87 16.35 -29.26 -5.53
CA ILE A 87 16.23 -30.43 -6.39
C ILE A 87 17.32 -30.39 -7.48
N ASN A 88 17.73 -31.55 -7.98
CA ASN A 88 18.66 -31.65 -9.09
C ASN A 88 17.95 -32.25 -10.31
N ILE A 89 18.00 -31.52 -11.42
CA ILE A 89 17.49 -31.96 -12.72
C ILE A 89 18.60 -31.68 -13.75
N GLU A 90 18.95 -32.69 -14.58
CA GLU A 90 19.99 -32.60 -15.59
C GLU A 90 21.33 -32.06 -15.02
N GLU A 91 21.73 -32.56 -13.84
CA GLU A 91 22.94 -32.16 -13.11
C GLU A 91 22.94 -30.67 -12.69
N LYS A 92 21.83 -29.95 -12.84
CA LYS A 92 21.66 -28.55 -12.41
C LYS A 92 20.83 -28.47 -11.16
N LYS A 93 21.27 -27.61 -10.25
CA LYS A 93 20.60 -27.36 -8.97
C LYS A 93 19.48 -26.34 -9.17
N LEU A 94 18.24 -26.72 -8.82
CA LEU A 94 17.07 -25.86 -8.80
C LEU A 94 16.55 -25.72 -7.38
N TYR A 95 15.68 -24.76 -7.15
CA TYR A 95 14.93 -24.64 -5.91
C TYR A 95 13.44 -24.55 -6.22
N ALA A 96 12.66 -25.40 -5.61
CA ALA A 96 11.23 -25.48 -5.85
C ALA A 96 10.45 -25.16 -4.58
N ILE A 97 9.39 -24.39 -4.73
CA ILE A 97 8.41 -24.09 -3.70
C ILE A 97 7.05 -24.55 -4.23
N LYS A 98 6.39 -25.43 -3.49
CA LYS A 98 5.00 -25.84 -3.71
C LYS A 98 4.11 -25.07 -2.75
N VAL A 99 3.02 -24.54 -3.25
CA VAL A 99 2.01 -23.84 -2.47
C VAL A 99 0.68 -24.56 -2.65
N ASP A 100 0.05 -24.95 -1.54
CA ASP A 100 -1.30 -25.48 -1.59
C ASP A 100 -2.33 -24.35 -1.65
N LYS A 101 -3.48 -24.61 -2.28
CA LYS A 101 -4.62 -23.68 -2.22
C LYS A 101 -5.02 -23.48 -0.76
N SER A 102 -5.22 -22.21 -0.38
CA SER A 102 -5.67 -21.86 0.97
C SER A 102 -7.18 -21.80 1.06
N ASP A 103 -7.73 -22.24 2.21
CA ASP A 103 -9.16 -22.13 2.51
C ASP A 103 -9.58 -20.69 2.90
N SER A 104 -8.60 -19.85 3.24
CA SER A 104 -8.81 -18.47 3.60
C SER A 104 -7.99 -17.53 2.69
N ILE A 105 -8.47 -16.30 2.51
CA ILE A 105 -7.78 -15.31 1.69
C ILE A 105 -6.43 -14.98 2.34
N VAL A 106 -5.35 -15.14 1.57
CA VAL A 106 -3.98 -14.79 1.94
C VAL A 106 -3.66 -13.40 1.39
N SER A 107 -2.97 -12.58 2.17
CA SER A 107 -2.54 -11.25 1.76
C SER A 107 -1.04 -11.03 2.01
N VAL A 108 -0.44 -10.17 1.21
CA VAL A 108 0.90 -9.62 1.41
C VAL A 108 0.76 -8.17 1.84
N GLU A 109 1.06 -7.88 3.11
CA GLU A 109 0.92 -6.52 3.67
C GLU A 109 -0.46 -5.90 3.42
N GLY A 110 -1.52 -6.71 3.56
CA GLY A 110 -2.91 -6.30 3.36
C GLY A 110 -3.39 -6.31 1.90
N LYS A 111 -2.52 -6.63 0.93
CA LYS A 111 -2.89 -6.75 -0.50
C LYS A 111 -3.10 -8.20 -0.88
N VAL A 112 -4.20 -8.48 -1.56
CA VAL A 112 -4.56 -9.81 -2.06
C VAL A 112 -4.07 -9.96 -3.50
N TYR A 113 -3.32 -11.00 -3.78
CA TYR A 113 -2.88 -11.33 -5.13
C TYR A 113 -3.53 -12.63 -5.59
N ILE A 114 -3.84 -12.71 -6.87
CA ILE A 114 -4.41 -13.89 -7.54
C ILE A 114 -3.61 -14.22 -8.79
N ARG A 115 -3.68 -15.46 -9.22
CA ARG A 115 -3.15 -15.91 -10.49
C ARG A 115 -4.19 -15.74 -11.58
N LYS A 116 -3.84 -15.06 -12.67
CA LYS A 116 -4.66 -14.97 -13.87
C LYS A 116 -3.80 -15.36 -15.07
N GLU A 117 -4.07 -16.54 -15.61
CA GLU A 117 -3.21 -17.21 -16.61
C GLU A 117 -1.79 -17.45 -16.03
N ASP A 118 -0.76 -16.89 -16.64
CA ASP A 118 0.65 -16.96 -16.25
C ASP A 118 1.12 -15.78 -15.37
N ARG A 119 0.20 -14.89 -14.92
CA ARG A 119 0.56 -13.64 -14.24
C ARG A 119 0.01 -13.55 -12.83
N THR A 120 0.85 -13.03 -11.94
CA THR A 120 0.43 -12.56 -10.61
C THR A 120 -0.20 -11.18 -10.76
N LYS A 121 -1.47 -11.05 -10.40
CA LYS A 121 -2.21 -9.77 -10.43
C LYS A 121 -2.75 -9.45 -9.03
N LEU A 122 -2.88 -8.17 -8.74
CA LEU A 122 -3.68 -7.74 -7.60
C LEU A 122 -5.13 -8.22 -7.83
N ALA A 123 -5.75 -8.80 -6.80
CA ALA A 123 -7.16 -9.18 -6.89
C ALA A 123 -8.00 -7.94 -7.17
N ASP A 124 -9.02 -8.09 -8.00
CA ASP A 124 -9.97 -7.02 -8.23
C ASP A 124 -10.55 -6.58 -6.87
N PRO A 125 -10.70 -5.28 -6.64
CA PRO A 125 -11.25 -4.80 -5.39
C PRO A 125 -12.64 -5.42 -5.15
N ILE A 126 -12.91 -5.75 -3.88
CA ILE A 126 -14.24 -6.21 -3.48
C ILE A 126 -15.22 -5.14 -3.94
N THR A 127 -16.20 -5.52 -4.78
CA THR A 127 -17.27 -4.60 -5.18
C THR A 127 -18.00 -4.15 -3.92
N VAL A 128 -17.81 -2.90 -3.53
CA VAL A 128 -18.41 -2.34 -2.34
C VAL A 128 -19.87 -2.02 -2.65
N ASN A 129 -20.80 -2.76 -2.05
CA ASN A 129 -22.24 -2.46 -2.15
C ASN A 129 -22.63 -1.50 -1.02
N PHE A 130 -23.16 -0.34 -1.39
CA PHE A 130 -23.70 0.65 -0.45
C PHE A 130 -25.18 0.42 -0.16
N ASN A 131 -25.62 0.92 1.01
CA ASN A 131 -27.01 0.80 1.43
C ASN A 131 -27.93 1.67 0.55
N THR A 132 -29.02 1.07 0.07
CA THR A 132 -30.03 1.80 -0.72
C THR A 132 -30.75 2.81 0.20
N GLY A 133 -30.66 4.11 -0.13
CA GLY A 133 -31.26 5.18 0.69
C GLY A 133 -30.32 5.79 1.73
N GLY A 134 -29.02 5.44 1.72
CA GLY A 134 -27.96 6.08 2.52
C GLY A 134 -27.62 7.50 2.04
N TYR A 135 -26.52 8.03 2.54
CA TYR A 135 -26.04 9.37 2.14
C TYR A 135 -25.54 9.36 0.70
N GLU A 136 -26.32 9.91 -0.24
CA GLU A 136 -26.06 9.91 -1.70
C GLU A 136 -24.62 10.32 -2.08
N ARG A 137 -24.00 11.22 -1.30
CA ARG A 137 -22.63 11.66 -1.53
C ARG A 137 -21.60 10.52 -1.46
N ILE A 138 -21.87 9.47 -0.68
CA ILE A 138 -20.99 8.28 -0.56
C ILE A 138 -20.87 7.58 -1.91
N GLU A 139 -22.00 7.33 -2.58
CA GLU A 139 -22.00 6.67 -3.88
C GLU A 139 -21.32 7.54 -4.95
N GLN A 140 -21.59 8.85 -4.95
CA GLN A 140 -20.95 9.80 -5.86
C GLN A 140 -19.42 9.78 -5.71
N ILE A 141 -18.92 9.83 -4.47
CA ILE A 141 -17.47 9.76 -4.20
C ILE A 141 -16.92 8.40 -4.64
N ASN A 142 -17.62 7.30 -4.37
CA ASN A 142 -17.15 5.97 -4.76
C ASN A 142 -17.02 5.82 -6.28
N VAL A 143 -18.00 6.31 -7.06
CA VAL A 143 -17.93 6.31 -8.53
C VAL A 143 -16.72 7.11 -9.02
N TYR A 144 -16.51 8.30 -8.46
CA TYR A 144 -15.36 9.13 -8.80
C TYR A 144 -14.02 8.44 -8.47
N LEU A 145 -13.92 7.82 -7.30
CA LEU A 145 -12.73 7.07 -6.91
C LEU A 145 -12.44 5.89 -7.85
N GLU A 146 -13.50 5.18 -8.30
CA GLU A 146 -13.36 4.07 -9.23
C GLU A 146 -12.82 4.52 -10.59
N GLU A 147 -13.30 5.65 -11.11
CA GLU A 147 -12.78 6.25 -12.35
C GLU A 147 -11.28 6.58 -12.26
N LEU A 148 -10.82 7.02 -11.08
CA LEU A 148 -9.44 7.40 -10.84
C LEU A 148 -8.45 6.22 -10.76
N LYS A 149 -8.93 4.96 -10.71
CA LYS A 149 -8.06 3.77 -10.76
C LYS A 149 -7.46 3.53 -12.13
N ASN A 150 -8.10 4.05 -13.18
CA ASN A 150 -7.57 3.94 -14.53
C ASN A 150 -6.25 4.73 -14.64
N ASP A 151 -5.24 4.11 -15.25
CA ASP A 151 -3.92 4.72 -15.40
C ASP A 151 -3.33 5.26 -14.08
N ALA A 152 -3.38 4.46 -13.03
CA ALA A 152 -2.91 4.80 -11.68
C ALA A 152 -1.69 3.95 -11.27
N THR A 153 -0.81 4.51 -10.43
CA THR A 153 0.23 3.74 -9.74
C THR A 153 -0.38 2.77 -8.74
N TYR A 154 0.36 1.75 -8.32
CA TYR A 154 -0.08 0.86 -7.23
C TYR A 154 -0.32 1.63 -5.92
N ALA A 155 0.48 2.66 -5.64
CA ALA A 155 0.28 3.55 -4.50
C ALA A 155 -1.09 4.23 -4.54
N LYS A 156 -1.50 4.76 -5.70
CA LYS A 156 -2.80 5.41 -5.87
C LYS A 156 -3.96 4.42 -5.81
N ILE A 157 -3.83 3.23 -6.40
CA ILE A 157 -4.86 2.19 -6.30
C ILE A 157 -5.10 1.83 -4.83
N SER A 158 -4.04 1.57 -4.05
CA SER A 158 -4.15 1.27 -2.63
C SER A 158 -4.77 2.40 -1.81
N PHE A 159 -4.44 3.65 -2.15
CA PHE A 159 -5.04 4.84 -1.56
C PHE A 159 -6.55 4.89 -1.80
N ILE A 160 -7.00 4.64 -3.03
CA ILE A 160 -8.41 4.61 -3.42
C ILE A 160 -9.17 3.51 -2.69
N GLU A 161 -8.64 2.28 -2.68
CA GLU A 161 -9.27 1.13 -2.00
C GLU A 161 -9.45 1.37 -0.51
N HIS A 162 -8.49 2.01 0.15
CA HIS A 162 -8.62 2.39 1.55
C HIS A 162 -9.76 3.41 1.74
N TYR A 163 -9.88 4.42 0.88
CA TYR A 163 -10.97 5.39 0.96
C TYR A 163 -12.34 4.77 0.69
N GLN A 164 -12.43 3.85 -0.26
CA GLN A 164 -13.67 3.09 -0.49
C GLN A 164 -14.08 2.28 0.74
N SER A 165 -13.10 1.70 1.45
CA SER A 165 -13.37 1.02 2.74
C SER A 165 -13.87 1.98 3.81
N ILE A 166 -13.32 3.21 3.89
CA ILE A 166 -13.82 4.26 4.79
C ILE A 166 -15.25 4.65 4.43
N LEU A 167 -15.55 4.85 3.13
CA LEU A 167 -16.92 5.16 2.67
C LEU A 167 -17.91 4.07 3.10
N LYS A 168 -17.53 2.79 2.99
CA LYS A 168 -18.37 1.68 3.44
C LYS A 168 -18.61 1.70 4.94
N ILE A 169 -17.59 1.98 5.75
CA ILE A 169 -17.75 2.13 7.21
C ILE A 169 -18.72 3.28 7.54
N VAL A 170 -18.61 4.41 6.83
CA VAL A 170 -19.49 5.56 7.05
C VAL A 170 -20.93 5.22 6.65
N ASP A 171 -21.13 4.47 5.55
CA ASP A 171 -22.43 4.01 5.10
C ASP A 171 -23.07 3.04 6.11
N ASP A 172 -22.31 2.09 6.64
CA ASP A 172 -22.80 1.09 7.59
C ASP A 172 -23.10 1.67 8.98
N LEU A 173 -22.44 2.76 9.36
CA LEU A 173 -22.55 3.38 10.70
C LEU A 173 -23.25 4.74 10.68
N GLY A 174 -24.06 5.01 9.65
CA GLY A 174 -24.75 6.30 9.47
C GLY A 174 -25.55 6.74 10.69
N ASP A 175 -26.29 5.83 11.31
CA ASP A 175 -27.12 6.08 12.51
C ASP A 175 -26.31 6.60 13.72
N ILE A 176 -25.00 6.33 13.76
CA ILE A 176 -24.10 6.77 14.84
C ILE A 176 -23.32 8.02 14.42
N LEU A 177 -22.88 8.05 13.17
CA LEU A 177 -21.99 9.10 12.65
C LEU A 177 -22.73 10.39 12.30
N TYR A 178 -23.96 10.29 11.79
CA TYR A 178 -24.78 11.45 11.38
C TYR A 178 -26.29 11.18 11.58
N PRO A 179 -26.75 10.91 12.84
CA PRO A 179 -28.12 10.48 13.11
C PRO A 179 -29.18 11.50 12.66
N GLU A 180 -28.84 12.77 12.62
CA GLU A 180 -29.76 13.84 12.22
C GLU A 180 -29.44 14.34 10.79
N SER A 181 -28.18 14.61 10.51
CA SER A 181 -27.72 15.15 9.22
C SER A 181 -26.21 14.98 9.08
N PRO A 182 -25.69 14.62 7.89
CA PRO A 182 -24.26 14.59 7.63
C PRO A 182 -23.58 15.97 7.64
N GLU A 183 -24.36 17.05 7.67
CA GLU A 183 -23.87 18.44 7.70
C GLU A 183 -23.46 18.90 9.09
N ASN A 184 -23.99 18.27 10.13
CA ASN A 184 -23.76 18.64 11.52
C ASN A 184 -22.86 17.60 12.21
N PRO A 185 -21.96 18.03 13.12
CA PRO A 185 -21.27 17.08 13.98
C PRO A 185 -22.24 16.22 14.78
N THR A 186 -21.95 14.95 14.91
CA THR A 186 -22.80 14.04 15.71
C THR A 186 -22.77 14.42 17.19
N THR A 187 -23.93 14.31 17.84
CA THR A 187 -24.07 14.46 19.30
C THR A 187 -23.77 13.17 20.05
N ASN A 188 -23.76 12.02 19.35
CA ASN A 188 -23.45 10.71 19.90
C ASN A 188 -21.98 10.60 20.30
N GLN A 189 -21.69 10.13 21.51
CA GLN A 189 -20.33 10.08 22.05
C GLN A 189 -19.43 9.09 21.29
N GLU A 190 -19.97 7.92 20.95
CA GLU A 190 -19.28 6.91 20.15
C GLU A 190 -19.02 7.45 18.73
N GLY A 191 -20.02 8.13 18.16
CA GLY A 191 -19.91 8.80 16.87
C GLY A 191 -18.83 9.86 16.82
N LYS A 192 -18.65 10.66 17.86
CA LYS A 192 -17.54 11.63 17.97
C LYS A 192 -16.17 10.96 17.93
N ILE A 193 -16.02 9.85 18.65
CA ILE A 193 -14.79 9.06 18.64
C ILE A 193 -14.53 8.48 17.26
N LEU A 194 -15.55 7.89 16.64
CA LEU A 194 -15.46 7.29 15.31
C LEU A 194 -15.12 8.35 14.24
N CYS A 195 -15.73 9.54 14.26
CA CYS A 195 -15.38 10.63 13.35
C CYS A 195 -13.89 11.01 13.45
N ARG A 196 -13.34 11.08 14.67
CA ARG A 196 -11.90 11.34 14.86
C ARG A 196 -11.01 10.23 14.31
N ILE A 197 -11.40 8.97 14.52
CA ILE A 197 -10.67 7.81 14.00
C ILE A 197 -10.73 7.81 12.46
N LEU A 198 -11.90 7.99 11.86
CA LEU A 198 -12.09 8.01 10.41
C LEU A 198 -11.31 9.14 9.77
N PHE A 199 -11.38 10.37 10.33
CA PHE A 199 -10.59 11.49 9.82
C PHE A 199 -9.09 11.22 9.92
N SER A 200 -8.63 10.67 11.03
CA SER A 200 -7.20 10.30 11.18
C SER A 200 -6.80 9.27 10.14
N SER A 201 -7.64 8.26 9.88
CA SER A 201 -7.41 7.23 8.87
C SER A 201 -7.36 7.81 7.45
N VAL A 202 -8.22 8.79 7.12
CA VAL A 202 -8.17 9.52 5.84
C VAL A 202 -6.80 10.19 5.65
N VAL A 203 -6.31 10.87 6.67
CA VAL A 203 -5.04 11.61 6.58
C VAL A 203 -3.84 10.66 6.58
N ASP A 204 -3.86 9.61 7.41
CA ASP A 204 -2.80 8.59 7.45
C ASP A 204 -2.67 7.84 6.12
N ASN A 205 -3.79 7.65 5.41
CA ASN A 205 -3.80 7.07 4.07
C ASN A 205 -3.08 7.96 3.04
N PHE A 206 -3.26 9.29 3.12
CA PHE A 206 -2.52 10.23 2.29
C PHE A 206 -1.01 10.18 2.56
N GLU A 207 -0.59 10.11 3.82
CA GLU A 207 0.83 9.94 4.18
C GLU A 207 1.39 8.61 3.66
N THR A 208 0.59 7.53 3.74
CA THR A 208 0.94 6.20 3.23
C THR A 208 1.10 6.24 1.71
N TYR A 209 0.18 6.88 0.98
CA TYR A 209 0.30 7.07 -0.46
C TYR A 209 1.62 7.73 -0.85
N LEU A 210 2.00 8.82 -0.17
CA LEU A 210 3.27 9.52 -0.47
C LEU A 210 4.48 8.61 -0.22
N SER A 211 4.43 7.78 0.82
CA SER A 211 5.49 6.78 1.10
C SER A 211 5.58 5.72 0.02
N ASP A 212 4.44 5.17 -0.38
CA ASP A 212 4.37 4.11 -1.39
C ASP A 212 4.74 4.63 -2.78
N LEU A 213 4.32 5.86 -3.14
CA LEU A 213 4.76 6.51 -4.37
C LEU A 213 6.27 6.74 -4.39
N LEU A 214 6.86 7.20 -3.29
CA LEU A 214 8.33 7.35 -3.19
C LEU A 214 9.03 5.99 -3.35
N TYR A 215 8.47 4.95 -2.77
CA TYR A 215 8.97 3.59 -2.94
C TYR A 215 8.96 3.16 -4.42
N GLU A 216 7.85 3.38 -5.15
CA GLU A 216 7.77 3.07 -6.57
C GLU A 216 8.77 3.89 -7.39
N ILE A 217 8.91 5.19 -7.09
CA ILE A 217 9.92 6.05 -7.75
C ILE A 217 11.34 5.53 -7.49
N PHE A 218 11.66 5.14 -6.27
CA PHE A 218 12.99 4.62 -5.93
C PHE A 218 13.27 3.26 -6.58
N LEU A 219 12.25 2.41 -6.73
CA LEU A 219 12.40 1.14 -7.46
C LEU A 219 12.64 1.37 -8.95
N ALA A 220 11.87 2.28 -9.57
CA ALA A 220 12.03 2.61 -10.98
C ALA A 220 13.36 3.33 -11.27
N TYR A 221 13.83 4.14 -10.31
CA TYR A 221 15.05 4.96 -10.43
C TYR A 221 15.93 4.86 -9.17
N PRO A 222 16.62 3.74 -8.94
CA PRO A 222 17.48 3.55 -7.75
C PRO A 222 18.56 4.63 -7.61
N GLU A 223 18.95 5.28 -8.70
CA GLU A 223 19.93 6.38 -8.67
C GLU A 223 19.46 7.58 -7.84
N THR A 224 18.13 7.74 -7.67
CA THR A 224 17.56 8.82 -6.85
C THR A 224 17.76 8.60 -5.35
N LEU A 225 18.16 7.39 -4.94
CA LEU A 225 18.57 7.08 -3.56
C LEU A 225 19.98 7.61 -3.24
N LYS A 226 20.81 7.88 -4.26
CA LYS A 226 22.14 8.44 -4.06
C LYS A 226 22.02 9.79 -3.35
N SER A 227 22.42 9.83 -2.09
CA SER A 227 22.41 11.01 -1.25
C SER A 227 23.67 11.02 -0.38
N GLN A 228 24.01 12.17 0.19
CA GLN A 228 25.08 12.26 1.19
C GLN A 228 24.65 11.77 2.59
N GLN A 229 23.42 11.27 2.73
CA GLN A 229 22.94 10.71 3.99
C GLN A 229 23.61 9.36 4.22
N THR A 230 24.12 9.19 5.43
CA THR A 230 24.70 7.91 5.87
C THR A 230 23.61 7.03 6.45
N VAL A 231 23.68 5.74 6.18
CA VAL A 231 22.89 4.69 6.82
C VAL A 231 23.81 3.88 7.72
N THR A 232 23.27 3.40 8.82
CA THR A 232 24.02 2.51 9.71
C THR A 232 24.04 1.09 9.15
N ILE A 233 25.06 0.33 9.51
CA ILE A 233 25.12 -1.10 9.16
C ILE A 233 23.90 -1.84 9.72
N GLU A 234 23.45 -1.48 10.92
CA GLU A 234 22.27 -2.05 11.55
C GLU A 234 21.01 -1.83 10.70
N GLU A 235 20.76 -0.62 10.20
CA GLU A 235 19.63 -0.32 9.33
C GLU A 235 19.65 -1.16 8.05
N VAL A 236 20.82 -1.37 7.47
CA VAL A 236 20.97 -2.22 6.28
C VAL A 236 20.74 -3.70 6.60
N LEU A 237 21.31 -4.20 7.70
CA LEU A 237 21.21 -5.61 8.10
C LEU A 237 19.80 -5.99 8.56
N ASN A 238 19.00 -5.03 9.04
CA ASN A 238 17.61 -5.25 9.42
C ASN A 238 16.66 -5.36 8.21
N CYS A 239 17.14 -5.02 7.00
CA CYS A 239 16.39 -5.17 5.77
C CYS A 239 16.67 -6.54 5.12
N SER A 240 15.62 -7.12 4.56
CA SER A 240 15.69 -8.46 3.95
C SER A 240 16.46 -8.47 2.63
N ASP A 241 16.29 -7.41 1.86
CA ASP A 241 16.87 -7.22 0.54
C ASP A 241 16.86 -5.72 0.18
N LEU A 242 17.33 -5.41 -1.04
CA LEU A 242 17.37 -4.03 -1.51
C LEU A 242 15.98 -3.39 -1.61
N GLN A 243 14.95 -4.13 -1.97
CA GLN A 243 13.58 -3.57 -2.06
C GLN A 243 13.05 -3.22 -0.68
N ASP A 244 13.28 -4.07 0.31
CA ASP A 244 12.92 -3.83 1.70
C ASP A 244 13.66 -2.59 2.25
N PHE A 245 14.96 -2.47 1.95
CA PHE A 245 15.74 -1.28 2.28
C PHE A 245 15.17 -0.01 1.61
N VAL A 246 14.81 -0.08 0.34
CA VAL A 246 14.20 1.05 -0.39
C VAL A 246 12.87 1.46 0.24
N LYS A 247 12.03 0.50 0.63
CA LYS A 247 10.76 0.76 1.34
C LYS A 247 10.99 1.39 2.70
N PHE A 248 11.93 0.84 3.48
CA PHE A 248 12.34 1.42 4.76
C PHE A 248 12.77 2.88 4.59
N TRP A 249 13.58 3.16 3.57
CA TRP A 249 14.08 4.50 3.29
C TRP A 249 12.97 5.47 2.85
N ALA A 250 12.02 5.01 2.03
CA ALA A 250 10.83 5.80 1.67
C ALA A 250 10.02 6.18 2.92
N LYS A 251 9.77 5.23 3.82
CA LYS A 251 9.09 5.49 5.10
C LYS A 251 9.85 6.48 5.98
N GLN A 252 11.18 6.41 6.03
CA GLN A 252 12.00 7.38 6.78
C GLN A 252 11.85 8.82 6.27
N LYS A 253 11.67 9.00 4.95
CA LYS A 253 11.43 10.33 4.37
C LYS A 253 10.08 10.93 4.82
N ILE A 254 9.06 10.11 4.93
CA ILE A 254 7.72 10.53 5.41
C ILE A 254 7.73 10.97 6.88
N GLY A 255 8.63 10.47 7.70
CA GLY A 255 8.71 10.86 9.11
C GLY A 255 8.83 12.37 9.37
N LYS A 256 9.24 13.16 8.37
CA LYS A 256 9.26 14.62 8.44
C LYS A 256 7.88 15.24 8.25
N LEU A 257 7.05 14.69 7.37
CA LEU A 257 5.67 15.11 7.18
C LEU A 257 4.87 14.84 8.47
N GLN A 258 5.02 13.66 9.05
CA GLN A 258 4.35 13.26 10.29
C GLN A 258 4.69 14.17 11.50
N LYS A 259 5.85 14.83 11.48
CA LYS A 259 6.24 15.84 12.48
C LYS A 259 5.61 17.22 12.24
N GLY A 260 4.72 17.34 11.26
CA GLY A 260 3.92 18.53 11.01
C GLY A 260 4.63 19.61 10.20
N SER A 261 5.41 19.23 9.20
CA SER A 261 6.06 20.19 8.30
C SER A 261 5.97 19.75 6.82
N VAL A 262 4.83 20.06 6.19
CA VAL A 262 4.62 19.84 4.75
C VAL A 262 5.71 20.53 3.93
N ARG A 263 6.01 21.79 4.26
CA ARG A 263 7.08 22.56 3.58
C ARG A 263 8.45 21.91 3.77
N GLY A 264 8.75 21.44 4.99
CA GLY A 264 9.99 20.73 5.29
C GLY A 264 10.10 19.43 4.51
N PHE A 265 9.03 18.64 4.47
CA PHE A 265 8.96 17.40 3.69
C PHE A 265 9.21 17.65 2.19
N ILE A 266 8.51 18.61 1.58
CA ILE A 266 8.67 18.93 0.16
C ILE A 266 10.09 19.43 -0.13
N LYS A 267 10.63 20.31 0.72
CA LYS A 267 12.00 20.83 0.57
C LYS A 267 13.05 19.73 0.57
N ASP A 268 12.90 18.77 1.48
CA ASP A 268 13.89 17.72 1.72
C ASP A 268 13.70 16.47 0.84
N THR A 269 12.51 16.34 0.20
CA THR A 269 12.19 15.22 -0.67
C THR A 269 12.20 15.67 -2.12
N LYS A 270 13.39 15.58 -2.75
CA LYS A 270 13.63 16.05 -4.13
C LYS A 270 12.60 15.47 -5.12
N GLN A 271 12.25 14.21 -4.97
CA GLN A 271 11.32 13.51 -5.86
C GLN A 271 9.95 14.18 -5.89
N ILE A 272 9.42 14.59 -4.75
CA ILE A 272 8.12 15.29 -4.63
C ILE A 272 8.27 16.77 -5.01
N ARG A 273 9.32 17.43 -4.52
CA ARG A 273 9.58 18.85 -4.85
C ARG A 273 9.67 19.08 -6.35
N ASP A 274 10.37 18.22 -7.06
CA ASP A 274 10.62 18.35 -8.48
C ASP A 274 9.36 18.07 -9.34
N LEU A 275 8.27 17.55 -8.76
CA LEU A 275 6.97 17.44 -9.43
C LEU A 275 6.30 18.83 -9.60
N GLN A 276 6.55 19.77 -8.68
CA GLN A 276 6.00 21.12 -8.69
C GLN A 276 4.46 21.18 -8.72
N VAL A 277 3.80 20.19 -8.13
CA VAL A 277 2.35 20.05 -8.12
C VAL A 277 1.68 20.89 -7.03
N LEU A 278 2.36 21.08 -5.89
CA LEU A 278 1.81 21.75 -4.72
C LEU A 278 2.28 23.19 -4.62
N ASP A 279 1.38 24.13 -4.76
CA ASP A 279 1.65 25.55 -4.48
C ASP A 279 1.69 25.85 -2.98
N LYS A 280 1.90 27.13 -2.61
CA LYS A 280 2.03 27.51 -1.20
C LYS A 280 0.70 27.42 -0.43
N ASP A 281 -0.41 27.68 -1.08
CA ASP A 281 -1.72 27.68 -0.45
C ASP A 281 -2.18 26.23 -0.21
N GLU A 282 -1.93 25.35 -1.17
CA GLU A 282 -2.16 23.91 -1.01
C GLU A 282 -1.27 23.30 0.09
N GLN A 283 0.01 23.67 0.16
CA GLN A 283 0.88 23.25 1.25
C GLN A 283 0.34 23.72 2.62
N ASN A 284 -0.21 24.92 2.72
CA ASN A 284 -0.83 25.42 3.95
C ASN A 284 -2.11 24.66 4.29
N GLU A 285 -2.94 24.34 3.29
CA GLU A 285 -4.17 23.58 3.52
C GLU A 285 -3.88 22.15 3.98
N ILE A 286 -2.92 21.47 3.35
CA ILE A 286 -2.47 20.14 3.80
C ILE A 286 -1.90 20.23 5.23
N GLU A 287 -1.12 21.26 5.54
CA GLU A 287 -0.60 21.50 6.90
C GLU A 287 -1.75 21.60 7.93
N LYS A 288 -2.81 22.36 7.63
CA LYS A 288 -4.00 22.47 8.49
C LYS A 288 -4.68 21.12 8.69
N ILE A 289 -4.84 20.32 7.62
CA ILE A 289 -5.41 18.98 7.69
C ILE A 289 -4.59 18.09 8.63
N LEU A 290 -3.25 18.11 8.52
CA LEU A 290 -2.34 17.36 9.40
C LEU A 290 -2.45 17.83 10.86
N GLN A 291 -2.64 19.13 11.12
CA GLN A 291 -2.81 19.64 12.48
C GLN A 291 -4.13 19.18 13.11
N VAL A 292 -5.22 19.11 12.34
CA VAL A 292 -6.48 18.50 12.83
C VAL A 292 -6.28 17.02 13.16
N ARG A 293 -5.60 16.26 12.29
CA ARG A 293 -5.28 14.86 12.55
C ARG A 293 -4.43 14.70 13.82
N HIS A 294 -3.41 15.57 14.00
CA HIS A 294 -2.59 15.56 15.20
C HIS A 294 -3.42 15.85 16.47
N LEU A 295 -4.34 16.83 16.41
CA LEU A 295 -5.27 17.13 17.50
C LEU A 295 -6.12 15.89 17.87
N TYR A 296 -6.66 15.19 16.86
CA TYR A 296 -7.50 14.01 17.06
C TYR A 296 -6.72 12.83 17.63
N ALA A 297 -5.54 12.54 17.09
CA ALA A 297 -4.73 11.39 17.48
C ALA A 297 -4.10 11.55 18.89
N HIS A 298 -3.75 12.77 19.31
CA HIS A 298 -2.94 12.99 20.51
C HIS A 298 -3.61 13.82 21.60
N ARG A 299 -4.71 14.52 21.29
CA ARG A 299 -5.41 15.42 22.22
C ARG A 299 -6.91 15.14 22.32
N ASN A 300 -7.38 14.03 21.76
CA ASN A 300 -8.81 13.67 21.74
C ASN A 300 -9.72 14.80 21.22
N GLY A 301 -9.22 15.63 20.32
CA GLY A 301 -9.96 16.76 19.77
C GLY A 301 -9.96 18.03 20.64
N ILE A 302 -9.24 18.08 21.76
CA ILE A 302 -9.19 19.26 22.63
C ILE A 302 -8.18 20.28 22.08
N VAL A 303 -8.68 21.47 21.75
CA VAL A 303 -7.91 22.57 21.16
C VAL A 303 -6.82 23.06 22.15
N ASP A 304 -5.58 23.13 21.66
CA ASP A 304 -4.42 23.63 22.38
C ASP A 304 -3.80 24.86 21.68
N GLU A 305 -2.81 25.48 22.34
CA GLU A 305 -2.11 26.66 21.80
C GLU A 305 -1.41 26.39 20.47
N LYS A 306 -0.89 25.17 20.25
CA LYS A 306 -0.23 24.80 19.02
C LYS A 306 -1.22 24.75 17.85
N PHE A 307 -2.41 24.21 18.06
CA PHE A 307 -3.47 24.17 17.07
C PHE A 307 -3.92 25.56 16.64
N LEU A 308 -4.05 26.49 17.59
CA LEU A 308 -4.45 27.88 17.32
C LEU A 308 -3.45 28.67 16.44
N GLN A 309 -2.19 28.23 16.35
CA GLN A 309 -1.22 28.83 15.43
C GLN A 309 -1.61 28.64 13.94
N PHE A 310 -2.41 27.62 13.66
CA PHE A 310 -2.88 27.30 12.29
C PHE A 310 -4.32 27.73 12.05
N PHE A 311 -5.10 27.96 13.13
CA PHE A 311 -6.52 28.28 13.10
C PHE A 311 -6.80 29.51 13.98
N THR A 312 -6.26 30.66 13.55
CA THR A 312 -6.43 31.91 14.27
C THR A 312 -7.90 32.35 14.29
N ASP A 313 -8.40 32.68 15.50
CA ASP A 313 -9.74 33.23 15.75
C ASP A 313 -10.93 32.28 15.42
N GLU A 314 -10.68 31.03 15.07
CA GLU A 314 -11.74 30.08 14.75
C GLU A 314 -12.18 29.25 15.98
N PHE A 315 -11.29 29.04 16.95
CA PHE A 315 -11.51 28.15 18.10
C PHE A 315 -11.01 28.75 19.42
N THR A 316 -11.52 28.23 20.53
CA THR A 316 -11.09 28.61 21.88
C THR A 316 -10.26 27.50 22.52
N ILE A 317 -9.19 27.87 23.24
CA ILE A 317 -8.38 26.88 24.01
C ILE A 317 -9.28 26.08 24.94
N GLY A 318 -9.09 24.77 24.95
CA GLY A 318 -9.86 23.83 25.77
C GLY A 318 -11.23 23.44 25.20
N SER A 319 -11.69 24.08 24.10
CA SER A 319 -12.89 23.63 23.40
C SER A 319 -12.65 22.31 22.66
N GLU A 320 -13.71 21.51 22.45
CA GLU A 320 -13.66 20.29 21.67
C GLU A 320 -13.88 20.63 20.17
N HIS A 321 -12.88 20.34 19.36
CA HIS A 321 -13.01 20.37 17.89
C HIS A 321 -13.78 19.13 17.42
N GLN A 322 -14.85 19.36 16.66
CA GLN A 322 -15.67 18.30 16.06
C GLN A 322 -15.84 18.57 14.57
N MET A 323 -15.96 17.50 13.80
CA MET A 323 -16.12 17.58 12.35
C MET A 323 -17.33 16.78 11.93
N ALA A 324 -18.22 17.38 11.14
CA ALA A 324 -19.32 16.68 10.48
C ALA A 324 -18.79 15.75 9.38
N ILE A 325 -19.54 14.68 9.08
CA ILE A 325 -19.16 13.73 8.01
C ILE A 325 -18.99 14.44 6.67
N LYS A 326 -19.85 15.39 6.34
CA LYS A 326 -19.70 16.23 5.14
C LYS A 326 -18.33 16.89 5.06
N LYS A 327 -17.84 17.43 6.17
CA LYS A 327 -16.52 18.09 6.23
C LYS A 327 -15.37 17.09 6.10
N ILE A 328 -15.53 15.87 6.64
CA ILE A 328 -14.56 14.79 6.44
C ILE A 328 -14.47 14.44 4.95
N PHE A 329 -15.61 14.31 4.27
CA PHE A 329 -15.64 14.04 2.83
C PHE A 329 -15.08 15.18 1.98
N GLU A 330 -15.31 16.44 2.33
CA GLU A 330 -14.66 17.58 1.67
C GLU A 330 -13.13 17.49 1.75
N LYS A 331 -12.57 17.03 2.87
CA LYS A 331 -11.12 16.84 3.01
C LYS A 331 -10.63 15.59 2.29
N LEU A 332 -11.45 14.52 2.27
CA LEU A 332 -11.16 13.32 1.45
C LEU A 332 -11.12 13.67 -0.03
N ASP A 333 -12.12 14.40 -0.56
CA ASP A 333 -12.14 14.87 -1.94
C ASP A 333 -10.91 15.71 -2.28
N TYR A 334 -10.58 16.68 -1.41
CA TYR A 334 -9.43 17.54 -1.59
C TYR A 334 -8.10 16.75 -1.65
N LEU A 335 -7.89 15.82 -0.71
CA LEU A 335 -6.69 14.97 -0.70
C LEU A 335 -6.66 14.03 -1.91
N THR A 336 -7.81 13.56 -2.39
CA THR A 336 -7.92 12.74 -3.60
C THR A 336 -7.48 13.51 -4.83
N ASP A 337 -7.90 14.77 -4.98
CA ASP A 337 -7.48 15.63 -6.10
C ASP A 337 -5.98 15.91 -6.06
N VAL A 338 -5.44 16.16 -4.88
CA VAL A 338 -4.00 16.35 -4.67
C VAL A 338 -3.23 15.08 -5.07
N VAL A 339 -3.68 13.92 -4.60
CA VAL A 339 -3.09 12.61 -4.93
C VAL A 339 -3.14 12.36 -6.43
N ASN A 340 -4.28 12.60 -7.08
CA ASN A 340 -4.44 12.40 -8.52
C ASN A 340 -3.44 13.23 -9.32
N ARG A 341 -3.26 14.50 -9.00
CA ARG A 341 -2.31 15.39 -9.68
C ARG A 341 -0.85 14.98 -9.45
N ILE A 342 -0.52 14.59 -8.21
CA ILE A 342 0.83 14.08 -7.87
C ILE A 342 1.11 12.81 -8.66
N ASP A 343 0.18 11.86 -8.67
CA ASP A 343 0.31 10.55 -9.30
C ASP A 343 0.52 10.66 -10.81
N LEU A 344 -0.38 11.38 -11.51
CA LEU A 344 -0.27 11.62 -12.95
C LEU A 344 1.05 12.30 -13.34
N THR A 345 1.51 13.25 -12.52
CA THR A 345 2.77 13.95 -12.77
C THR A 345 3.97 13.02 -12.52
N ALA A 346 3.91 12.21 -11.48
CA ALA A 346 4.95 11.24 -11.15
C ALA A 346 5.06 10.15 -12.22
N MET A 347 3.93 9.58 -12.66
CA MET A 347 3.89 8.58 -13.74
C MET A 347 4.53 9.12 -15.02
N LYS A 348 4.16 10.34 -15.44
CA LYS A 348 4.72 10.97 -16.62
C LYS A 348 6.22 11.24 -16.47
N LYS A 349 6.65 11.77 -15.32
CA LYS A 349 8.05 12.16 -15.08
C LYS A 349 8.97 10.96 -14.90
N TYR A 350 8.53 10.00 -14.11
CA TYR A 350 9.33 8.82 -13.74
C TYR A 350 8.95 7.57 -14.55
N LYS A 351 8.11 7.71 -15.61
CA LYS A 351 7.68 6.59 -16.48
C LYS A 351 7.28 5.35 -15.66
N LEU A 352 6.52 5.58 -14.58
CA LEU A 352 6.03 4.50 -13.74
C LEU A 352 5.00 3.69 -14.52
N SER A 353 5.02 2.37 -14.34
CA SER A 353 4.02 1.48 -14.92
C SER A 353 2.70 1.67 -14.18
N GLY A 354 1.59 1.71 -14.89
CA GLY A 354 0.28 1.64 -14.27
C GLY A 354 0.07 0.29 -13.57
N GLY A 355 -0.74 0.27 -12.52
CA GLY A 355 -1.08 -0.94 -11.76
C GLY A 355 -2.09 -1.87 -12.44
N ASN A 356 -2.30 -1.70 -13.77
CA ASN A 356 -3.20 -2.54 -14.59
C ASN A 356 -2.44 -3.63 -15.34
#